data_84ba6abc3db2060b1ba57724179a0350
#
_entry.id   84ba6abc3db2060b1ba57724179a0350
#
_cell.length_a   1.000
_cell.length_b   1.000
_cell.length_c   1.000
_cell.angle_alpha   90.00
_cell.angle_beta   90.00
_cell.angle_gamma   90.00
#
_symmetry.space_group_name_H-M   'P 1'
#
loop_
_entity.id
_entity.type
_entity.pdbx_description
1 polymer ?
#
loop_
_entity_poly.entity_id
_entity_poly.type
_entity_poly.pdbx_seq_one_letter_code
_entity_poly.pdbx_strand_id
1 'polypeptide(L)'
;MMDKVVQDLYEPSSQASERIHFCFGVHIPAVPVLRKEYGELLVSCGLVGEALKIFEELELWDNLIYCYRLLEKKAAAVELIKTRLLEVLNDSRLWCSLGDVTSDDACYEKALEVSNNRSARAKRSLARSAYNKGEYERSKVLWESAMALNSLYPDGWFALGAAALKARDINKALDGFTRAVQLDPENGEAWNNIACMHMIRKKREEAFIAFKEALKYKRNSWQMWENYAEVAADVGNFAQVG
;
A
#
# COMPACT_ATOMS: atom_id res chain seq x y z
N MET A 1 14.26 24.95 0.63
CA MET A 1 13.66 25.54 -0.59
C MET A 1 12.16 25.73 -0.45
N MET A 2 11.40 24.71 -0.03
CA MET A 2 9.94 24.78 0.19
C MET A 2 9.55 25.78 1.30
N ASP A 3 10.31 25.80 2.43
CA ASP A 3 10.11 26.76 3.51
C ASP A 3 10.14 28.21 3.04
N LYS A 4 11.08 28.51 2.14
CA LYS A 4 11.23 29.87 1.58
C LYS A 4 10.04 30.23 0.68
N VAL A 5 9.56 29.29 -0.13
CA VAL A 5 8.38 29.48 -0.99
C VAL A 5 7.13 29.71 -0.14
N VAL A 6 6.98 29.00 0.99
CA VAL A 6 5.86 29.16 1.91
C VAL A 6 5.95 30.49 2.67
N GLN A 7 7.15 30.91 3.10
CA GLN A 7 7.36 32.23 3.71
C GLN A 7 7.06 33.37 2.73
N ASP A 8 7.54 33.26 1.51
CA ASP A 8 7.30 34.28 0.47
C ASP A 8 5.80 34.44 0.10
N LEU A 9 4.93 33.45 0.42
CA LEU A 9 3.48 33.53 0.27
C LEU A 9 2.83 34.49 1.27
N TYR A 10 3.45 34.69 2.44
CA TYR A 10 2.92 35.57 3.50
C TYR A 10 3.53 36.97 3.50
N GLU A 11 4.64 37.18 2.79
CA GLU A 11 5.24 38.49 2.65
C GLU A 11 4.74 39.19 1.39
N PRO A 12 4.14 40.38 1.46
CA PRO A 12 3.68 41.16 0.31
C PRO A 12 4.86 41.81 -0.39
N SER A 13 5.74 41.00 -1.01
CA SER A 13 7.01 41.48 -1.59
C SER A 13 6.89 42.07 -2.99
N SER A 14 5.74 41.89 -3.69
CA SER A 14 5.52 42.44 -5.03
C SER A 14 4.06 42.81 -5.27
N GLN A 15 3.80 43.82 -6.12
CA GLN A 15 2.45 44.21 -6.49
C GLN A 15 1.71 43.06 -7.20
N ALA A 16 0.40 42.96 -7.00
CA ALA A 16 -0.42 41.89 -7.59
C ALA A 16 -0.26 41.79 -9.12
N SER A 17 -0.04 42.94 -9.80
CA SER A 17 0.23 43.02 -11.24
C SER A 17 1.51 42.29 -11.68
N GLU A 18 2.56 42.30 -10.88
CA GLU A 18 3.82 41.61 -11.20
C GLU A 18 3.69 40.09 -10.98
N ARG A 19 2.91 39.67 -9.99
CA ARG A 19 2.67 38.24 -9.73
C ARG A 19 1.80 37.57 -10.78
N ILE A 20 0.87 38.33 -11.38
CA ILE A 20 -0.03 37.82 -12.44
C ILE A 20 0.71 37.64 -13.77
N HIS A 21 1.83 38.34 -14.00
CA HIS A 21 2.53 38.34 -15.30
C HIS A 21 3.03 36.95 -15.73
N PHE A 22 3.31 36.07 -14.80
CA PHE A 22 3.77 34.70 -15.05
C PHE A 22 2.70 33.61 -14.88
N CYS A 23 1.47 33.98 -14.50
CA CYS A 23 0.42 33.01 -14.18
C CYS A 23 -0.01 32.15 -15.38
N PHE A 24 0.23 32.59 -16.60
CA PHE A 24 -0.08 31.86 -17.83
C PHE A 24 1.09 31.02 -18.37
N GLY A 25 2.29 31.23 -17.85
CA GLY A 25 3.50 30.53 -18.29
C GLY A 25 3.93 29.37 -17.38
N VAL A 26 3.44 29.34 -16.13
CA VAL A 26 3.81 28.35 -15.13
C VAL A 26 2.57 27.87 -14.41
N HIS A 27 2.40 26.55 -14.28
CA HIS A 27 1.37 25.98 -13.42
C HIS A 27 1.74 26.23 -11.95
N ILE A 28 1.17 27.29 -11.36
CA ILE A 28 1.34 27.61 -9.95
C ILE A 28 0.20 26.93 -9.19
N PRO A 29 0.47 25.91 -8.37
CA PRO A 29 -0.56 25.33 -7.54
C PRO A 29 -1.16 26.37 -6.59
N ALA A 30 -2.46 26.27 -6.32
CA ALA A 30 -3.14 27.14 -5.35
C ALA A 30 -2.46 27.02 -3.96
N VAL A 31 -2.41 28.14 -3.20
CA VAL A 31 -1.79 28.21 -1.87
C VAL A 31 -2.15 27.02 -0.95
N PRO A 32 -3.44 26.58 -0.86
CA PRO A 32 -3.79 25.41 -0.06
C PRO A 32 -3.12 24.12 -0.51
N VAL A 33 -2.89 23.94 -1.82
CA VAL A 33 -2.21 22.75 -2.37
C VAL A 33 -0.73 22.76 -1.98
N LEU A 34 -0.05 23.90 -2.12
CA LEU A 34 1.35 24.05 -1.70
C LEU A 34 1.51 23.81 -0.19
N ARG A 35 0.59 24.33 0.63
CA ARG A 35 0.60 24.11 2.07
C ARG A 35 0.38 22.64 2.42
N LYS A 36 -0.51 21.96 1.71
CA LYS A 36 -0.71 20.51 1.86
C LYS A 36 0.57 19.74 1.55
N GLU A 37 1.19 19.99 0.39
CA GLU A 37 2.45 19.36 -0.02
C GLU A 37 3.58 19.64 1.00
N TYR A 38 3.63 20.86 1.53
CA TYR A 38 4.59 21.22 2.58
C TYR A 38 4.32 20.42 3.87
N GLY A 39 3.06 20.29 4.30
CA GLY A 39 2.70 19.44 5.43
C GLY A 39 3.08 17.97 5.23
N GLU A 40 2.86 17.43 4.03
CA GLU A 40 3.26 16.06 3.67
C GLU A 40 4.80 15.88 3.68
N LEU A 41 5.54 16.89 3.23
CA LEU A 41 7.00 16.92 3.32
C LEU A 41 7.47 16.94 4.79
N LEU A 42 6.87 17.77 5.64
CA LEU A 42 7.18 17.79 7.08
C LEU A 42 6.96 16.42 7.72
N VAL A 43 5.87 15.73 7.39
CA VAL A 43 5.63 14.36 7.87
C VAL A 43 6.74 13.41 7.41
N SER A 44 7.17 13.49 6.15
CA SER A 44 8.24 12.65 5.62
C SER A 44 9.59 12.90 6.29
N CYS A 45 9.82 14.14 6.77
CA CYS A 45 11.00 14.53 7.55
C CYS A 45 10.89 14.21 9.06
N GLY A 46 9.76 13.62 9.51
CA GLY A 46 9.52 13.32 10.93
C GLY A 46 9.00 14.49 11.76
N LEU A 47 8.79 15.67 11.17
CA LEU A 47 8.29 16.88 11.84
C LEU A 47 6.75 16.87 11.92
N VAL A 48 6.19 15.77 12.42
CA VAL A 48 4.74 15.51 12.42
C VAL A 48 3.96 16.55 13.23
N GLY A 49 4.57 17.08 14.31
CA GLY A 49 3.92 18.09 15.15
C GLY A 49 3.68 19.43 14.45
N GLU A 50 4.56 19.82 13.51
CA GLU A 50 4.41 21.03 12.71
C GLU A 50 3.38 20.83 11.60
N ALA A 51 3.39 19.64 10.98
CA ALA A 51 2.44 19.25 9.95
C ALA A 51 0.99 19.26 10.48
N LEU A 52 0.75 18.86 11.74
CA LEU A 52 -0.57 18.88 12.36
C LEU A 52 -1.25 20.25 12.25
N LYS A 53 -0.52 21.34 12.56
CA LYS A 53 -1.06 22.70 12.52
C LYS A 53 -1.53 23.07 11.11
N ILE A 54 -0.75 22.69 10.09
CA ILE A 54 -1.08 22.96 8.69
C ILE A 54 -2.33 22.19 8.28
N PHE A 55 -2.41 20.91 8.65
CA PHE A 55 -3.56 20.08 8.29
C PHE A 55 -4.83 20.46 9.08
N GLU A 56 -4.71 20.94 10.31
CA GLU A 56 -5.82 21.53 11.08
C GLU A 56 -6.38 22.79 10.41
N GLU A 57 -5.50 23.72 10.03
CA GLU A 57 -5.90 24.96 9.35
C GLU A 57 -6.52 24.71 7.96
N LEU A 58 -6.09 23.65 7.27
CA LEU A 58 -6.61 23.28 5.96
C LEU A 58 -7.80 22.30 6.04
N GLU A 59 -8.22 21.89 7.23
CA GLU A 59 -9.28 20.89 7.48
C GLU A 59 -9.03 19.55 6.73
N LEU A 60 -7.76 19.14 6.62
CA LEU A 60 -7.36 17.91 5.94
C LEU A 60 -7.44 16.71 6.91
N TRP A 61 -8.65 16.27 7.17
CA TRP A 61 -8.95 15.26 8.19
C TRP A 61 -8.23 13.92 8.00
N ASP A 62 -8.10 13.44 6.76
CA ASP A 62 -7.37 12.20 6.47
C ASP A 62 -5.89 12.31 6.85
N ASN A 63 -5.26 13.47 6.57
CA ASN A 63 -3.88 13.75 6.93
C ASN A 63 -3.71 13.88 8.45
N LEU A 64 -4.67 14.49 9.15
CA LEU A 64 -4.69 14.58 10.61
C LEU A 64 -4.79 13.21 11.27
N ILE A 65 -5.71 12.37 10.82
CA ILE A 65 -5.85 10.99 11.30
C ILE A 65 -4.54 10.22 11.11
N TYR A 66 -3.90 10.39 9.95
CA TYR A 66 -2.61 9.78 9.65
C TYR A 66 -1.51 10.26 10.61
N CYS A 67 -1.41 11.57 10.86
CA CYS A 67 -0.45 12.16 11.81
C CYS A 67 -0.69 11.67 13.23
N TYR A 68 -1.94 11.61 13.71
CA TYR A 68 -2.25 11.08 15.04
C TYR A 68 -1.87 9.61 15.19
N ARG A 69 -1.98 8.81 14.11
CA ARG A 69 -1.52 7.42 14.10
C ARG A 69 0.00 7.33 14.20
N LEU A 70 0.75 8.17 13.46
CA LEU A 70 2.21 8.22 13.55
C LEU A 70 2.70 8.64 14.92
N LEU A 71 1.98 9.52 15.60
CA LEU A 71 2.28 9.97 16.96
C LEU A 71 1.75 9.03 18.06
N GLU A 72 1.17 7.89 17.67
CA GLU A 72 0.52 6.93 18.57
C GLU A 72 -0.61 7.52 19.43
N LYS A 73 -1.14 8.69 19.08
CA LYS A 73 -2.26 9.36 19.74
C LYS A 73 -3.60 8.74 19.33
N LYS A 74 -3.78 7.46 19.60
CA LYS A 74 -4.96 6.70 19.19
C LYS A 74 -6.28 7.30 19.67
N ALA A 75 -6.33 7.79 20.93
CA ALA A 75 -7.53 8.38 21.48
C ALA A 75 -7.98 9.63 20.70
N ALA A 76 -7.04 10.53 20.37
CA ALA A 76 -7.33 11.72 19.60
C ALA A 76 -7.79 11.38 18.16
N ALA A 77 -7.16 10.38 17.53
CA ALA A 77 -7.59 9.89 16.22
C ALA A 77 -9.03 9.34 16.24
N VAL A 78 -9.36 8.53 17.25
CA VAL A 78 -10.71 7.96 17.40
C VAL A 78 -11.75 9.06 17.65
N GLU A 79 -11.45 10.04 18.51
CA GLU A 79 -12.34 11.16 18.80
C GLU A 79 -12.61 11.97 17.53
N LEU A 80 -11.56 12.34 16.80
CA LEU A 80 -11.68 13.05 15.54
C LEU A 80 -12.55 12.29 14.53
N ILE A 81 -12.27 10.99 14.33
CA ILE A 81 -13.05 10.18 13.39
C ILE A 81 -14.51 10.09 13.81
N LYS A 82 -14.80 9.88 15.11
CA LYS A 82 -16.17 9.81 15.61
C LYS A 82 -16.92 11.13 15.40
N THR A 83 -16.27 12.26 15.68
CA THR A 83 -16.87 13.59 15.43
C THR A 83 -17.22 13.77 13.96
N ARG A 84 -16.31 13.40 13.06
CA ARG A 84 -16.57 13.47 11.61
C ARG A 84 -17.64 12.50 11.15
N LEU A 85 -17.75 11.31 11.75
CA LEU A 85 -18.81 10.36 11.44
C LEU A 85 -20.20 10.86 11.86
N LEU A 86 -20.31 11.75 12.84
CA LEU A 86 -21.59 12.42 13.18
C LEU A 86 -22.05 13.35 12.08
N GLU A 87 -21.11 14.00 11.37
CA GLU A 87 -21.41 14.92 10.27
C GLU A 87 -21.65 14.16 8.95
N VAL A 88 -20.85 13.10 8.69
CA VAL A 88 -20.90 12.33 7.45
C VAL A 88 -21.03 10.84 7.78
N LEU A 89 -22.26 10.41 8.11
CA LEU A 89 -22.59 9.05 8.56
C LEU A 89 -22.22 7.95 7.54
N ASN A 90 -22.19 8.27 6.24
CA ASN A 90 -22.04 7.31 5.16
C ASN A 90 -20.66 7.34 4.49
N ASP A 91 -19.62 7.86 5.15
CA ASP A 91 -18.25 7.81 4.61
C ASP A 91 -17.55 6.51 4.98
N SER A 92 -17.45 5.60 4.00
CA SER A 92 -16.76 4.33 4.16
C SER A 92 -15.26 4.48 4.45
N ARG A 93 -14.64 5.61 4.08
CA ARG A 93 -13.21 5.88 4.36
C ARG A 93 -12.98 6.15 5.83
N LEU A 94 -13.87 6.92 6.47
CA LEU A 94 -13.81 7.18 7.91
C LEU A 94 -14.00 5.88 8.71
N TRP A 95 -14.95 5.02 8.30
CA TRP A 95 -15.11 3.70 8.92
C TRP A 95 -13.87 2.82 8.77
N CYS A 96 -13.21 2.81 7.60
CA CYS A 96 -11.94 2.11 7.42
C CYS A 96 -10.85 2.70 8.34
N SER A 97 -10.77 4.03 8.45
CA SER A 97 -9.78 4.69 9.29
C SER A 97 -10.00 4.40 10.78
N LEU A 98 -11.27 4.30 11.21
CA LEU A 98 -11.61 3.85 12.57
C LEU A 98 -11.12 2.42 12.82
N GLY A 99 -11.38 1.51 11.89
CA GLY A 99 -10.89 0.13 11.96
C GLY A 99 -9.37 0.04 12.00
N ASP A 100 -8.66 0.87 11.22
CA ASP A 100 -7.19 0.91 11.21
C ASP A 100 -6.61 1.39 12.57
N VAL A 101 -7.31 2.29 13.28
CA VAL A 101 -6.87 2.80 14.59
C VAL A 101 -7.24 1.86 15.73
N THR A 102 -8.44 1.25 15.69
CA THR A 102 -8.97 0.40 16.75
C THR A 102 -8.61 -1.07 16.57
N SER A 103 -8.18 -1.47 15.35
CA SER A 103 -7.99 -2.87 14.95
C SER A 103 -9.26 -3.70 15.07
N ASP A 104 -10.43 -3.08 14.84
CA ASP A 104 -11.74 -3.69 14.95
C ASP A 104 -12.32 -3.98 13.56
N ASP A 105 -12.55 -5.27 13.29
CA ASP A 105 -13.11 -5.74 12.02
C ASP A 105 -14.54 -5.25 11.78
N ALA A 106 -15.33 -5.02 12.85
CA ALA A 106 -16.70 -4.51 12.72
C ALA A 106 -16.75 -3.14 12.02
N CYS A 107 -15.71 -2.32 12.19
CA CYS A 107 -15.59 -1.04 11.49
C CYS A 107 -15.44 -1.22 9.97
N TYR A 108 -14.68 -2.23 9.54
CA TYR A 108 -14.52 -2.53 8.11
C TYR A 108 -15.79 -3.16 7.52
N GLU A 109 -16.49 -3.99 8.30
CA GLU A 109 -17.79 -4.54 7.89
C GLU A 109 -18.81 -3.41 7.70
N LYS A 110 -18.82 -2.42 8.61
CA LYS A 110 -19.65 -1.22 8.46
C LYS A 110 -19.26 -0.39 7.24
N ALA A 111 -17.96 -0.28 6.96
CA ALA A 111 -17.48 0.39 5.74
C ALA A 111 -17.96 -0.32 4.46
N LEU A 112 -18.06 -1.65 4.46
CA LEU A 112 -18.61 -2.42 3.35
C LEU A 112 -20.12 -2.21 3.22
N GLU A 113 -20.86 -2.23 4.32
CA GLU A 113 -22.30 -1.96 4.33
C GLU A 113 -22.62 -0.60 3.72
N VAL A 114 -21.98 0.47 4.23
CA VAL A 114 -22.15 1.84 3.78
C VAL A 114 -21.76 2.03 2.31
N SER A 115 -20.74 1.32 1.84
CA SER A 115 -20.28 1.40 0.44
C SER A 115 -20.98 0.43 -0.50
N ASN A 116 -22.02 -0.30 -0.07
CA ASN A 116 -22.64 -1.38 -0.84
C ASN A 116 -21.60 -2.39 -1.38
N ASN A 117 -20.70 -2.85 -0.52
CA ASN A 117 -19.60 -3.77 -0.83
C ASN A 117 -18.57 -3.27 -1.87
N ARG A 118 -18.50 -1.97 -2.11
CA ARG A 118 -17.61 -1.37 -3.11
C ARG A 118 -16.30 -0.80 -2.53
N SER A 119 -16.06 -0.89 -1.21
CA SER A 119 -14.81 -0.45 -0.59
C SER A 119 -13.71 -1.50 -0.73
N ALA A 120 -12.83 -1.33 -1.72
CA ALA A 120 -11.64 -2.18 -1.87
C ALA A 120 -10.71 -2.09 -0.63
N ARG A 121 -10.62 -0.92 0.03
CA ARG A 121 -9.82 -0.74 1.25
C ARG A 121 -10.35 -1.60 2.40
N ALA A 122 -11.65 -1.60 2.66
CA ALA A 122 -12.26 -2.41 3.71
C ALA A 122 -12.05 -3.91 3.45
N LYS A 123 -12.24 -4.38 2.21
CA LYS A 123 -11.99 -5.77 1.83
C LYS A 123 -10.54 -6.18 2.07
N ARG A 124 -9.58 -5.34 1.69
CA ARG A 124 -8.15 -5.61 1.93
C ARG A 124 -7.81 -5.67 3.43
N SER A 125 -8.38 -4.79 4.24
CA SER A 125 -8.16 -4.80 5.69
C SER A 125 -8.75 -6.05 6.35
N LEU A 126 -9.97 -6.43 6.00
CA LEU A 126 -10.58 -7.68 6.46
C LEU A 126 -9.81 -8.91 5.98
N ALA A 127 -9.31 -8.90 4.74
CA ALA A 127 -8.50 -10.00 4.21
C ALA A 127 -7.19 -10.19 5.00
N ARG A 128 -6.52 -9.08 5.35
CA ARG A 128 -5.32 -9.12 6.22
C ARG A 128 -5.66 -9.62 7.63
N SER A 129 -6.77 -9.15 8.20
CA SER A 129 -7.24 -9.60 9.51
C SER A 129 -7.51 -11.10 9.50
N ALA A 130 -8.24 -11.61 8.50
CA ALA A 130 -8.52 -13.03 8.34
C ALA A 130 -7.23 -13.85 8.17
N TYR A 131 -6.25 -13.35 7.38
CA TYR A 131 -4.95 -13.99 7.23
C TYR A 131 -4.21 -14.13 8.56
N ASN A 132 -4.17 -13.05 9.35
CA ASN A 132 -3.50 -13.03 10.65
C ASN A 132 -4.20 -13.96 11.68
N LYS A 133 -5.51 -14.17 11.54
CA LYS A 133 -6.29 -15.13 12.34
C LYS A 133 -6.13 -16.59 11.88
N GLY A 134 -5.43 -16.82 10.76
CA GLY A 134 -5.29 -18.16 10.18
C GLY A 134 -6.47 -18.60 9.32
N GLU A 135 -7.46 -17.74 9.07
CA GLU A 135 -8.64 -17.99 8.26
C GLU A 135 -8.29 -17.80 6.75
N TYR A 136 -7.37 -18.63 6.25
CA TYR A 136 -6.74 -18.43 4.93
C TYR A 136 -7.73 -18.51 3.76
N GLU A 137 -8.72 -19.40 3.82
CA GLU A 137 -9.77 -19.48 2.79
C GLU A 137 -10.61 -18.19 2.74
N ARG A 138 -11.04 -17.68 3.90
CA ARG A 138 -11.75 -16.41 3.99
C ARG A 138 -10.90 -15.24 3.47
N SER A 139 -9.61 -15.22 3.86
CA SER A 139 -8.66 -14.22 3.39
C SER A 139 -8.53 -14.23 1.86
N LYS A 140 -8.39 -15.42 1.25
CA LYS A 140 -8.30 -15.60 -0.21
C LYS A 140 -9.51 -14.99 -0.91
N VAL A 141 -10.73 -15.35 -0.48
CA VAL A 141 -11.99 -14.85 -1.07
C VAL A 141 -12.10 -13.31 -0.95
N LEU A 142 -11.72 -12.76 0.21
CA LEU A 142 -11.74 -11.32 0.43
C LEU A 142 -10.73 -10.59 -0.45
N TRP A 143 -9.50 -11.14 -0.62
CA TRP A 143 -8.51 -10.61 -1.54
C TRP A 143 -8.98 -10.67 -2.99
N GLU A 144 -9.56 -11.78 -3.46
CA GLU A 144 -10.14 -11.89 -4.80
C GLU A 144 -11.16 -10.78 -5.05
N SER A 145 -12.08 -10.61 -4.11
CA SER A 145 -13.12 -9.59 -4.22
C SER A 145 -12.57 -8.15 -4.16
N ALA A 146 -11.44 -7.93 -3.45
CA ALA A 146 -10.76 -6.65 -3.43
C ALA A 146 -10.05 -6.37 -4.76
N MET A 147 -9.39 -7.38 -5.35
CA MET A 147 -8.70 -7.26 -6.65
C MET A 147 -9.68 -7.09 -7.80
N ALA A 148 -10.89 -7.64 -7.70
CA ALA A 148 -11.95 -7.37 -8.68
C ALA A 148 -12.37 -5.89 -8.71
N LEU A 149 -12.25 -5.18 -7.57
CA LEU A 149 -12.54 -3.74 -7.50
C LEU A 149 -11.35 -2.85 -7.91
N ASN A 150 -10.13 -3.30 -7.66
CA ASN A 150 -8.90 -2.58 -8.02
C ASN A 150 -7.82 -3.58 -8.39
N SER A 151 -7.72 -3.88 -9.68
CA SER A 151 -6.76 -4.85 -10.23
C SER A 151 -5.33 -4.32 -10.41
N LEU A 152 -5.10 -3.01 -10.28
CA LEU A 152 -3.79 -2.38 -10.47
C LEU A 152 -2.98 -2.24 -9.17
N TYR A 153 -3.18 -3.14 -8.22
CA TYR A 153 -2.52 -3.10 -6.92
C TYR A 153 -1.63 -4.36 -6.73
N PRO A 154 -0.32 -4.28 -7.02
CA PRO A 154 0.58 -5.44 -7.03
C PRO A 154 0.68 -6.14 -5.66
N ASP A 155 0.76 -5.38 -4.56
CA ASP A 155 0.79 -5.95 -3.21
C ASP A 155 -0.47 -6.76 -2.87
N GLY A 156 -1.61 -6.39 -3.44
CA GLY A 156 -2.86 -7.12 -3.26
C GLY A 156 -2.84 -8.47 -3.96
N TRP A 157 -2.29 -8.54 -5.16
CA TRP A 157 -2.08 -9.80 -5.87
C TRP A 157 -1.07 -10.70 -5.17
N PHE A 158 0.02 -10.10 -4.64
CA PHE A 158 0.97 -10.84 -3.80
C PHE A 158 0.30 -11.42 -2.55
N ALA A 159 -0.49 -10.62 -1.84
CA ALA A 159 -1.21 -11.05 -0.64
C ALA A 159 -2.27 -12.11 -0.94
N LEU A 160 -2.95 -12.03 -2.09
CA LEU A 160 -3.84 -13.07 -2.57
C LEU A 160 -3.07 -14.38 -2.80
N GLY A 161 -1.92 -14.30 -3.48
CA GLY A 161 -1.04 -15.45 -3.71
C GLY A 161 -0.60 -16.10 -2.40
N ALA A 162 -0.20 -15.30 -1.41
CA ALA A 162 0.20 -15.77 -0.09
C ALA A 162 -0.97 -16.44 0.68
N ALA A 163 -2.18 -15.85 0.63
CA ALA A 163 -3.37 -16.42 1.25
C ALA A 163 -3.75 -17.76 0.59
N ALA A 164 -3.75 -17.81 -0.75
CA ALA A 164 -4.03 -19.01 -1.53
C ALA A 164 -3.01 -20.14 -1.23
N LEU A 165 -1.72 -19.79 -1.11
CA LEU A 165 -0.68 -20.74 -0.75
C LEU A 165 -0.93 -21.36 0.63
N LYS A 166 -1.27 -20.55 1.62
CA LYS A 166 -1.61 -21.04 2.97
C LYS A 166 -2.89 -21.87 2.99
N ALA A 167 -3.84 -21.53 2.12
CA ALA A 167 -5.07 -22.30 1.89
C ALA A 167 -4.84 -23.58 1.02
N ARG A 168 -3.58 -23.87 0.63
CA ARG A 168 -3.18 -24.99 -0.24
C ARG A 168 -3.75 -24.95 -1.66
N ASP A 169 -4.19 -23.82 -2.12
CA ASP A 169 -4.64 -23.57 -3.50
C ASP A 169 -3.46 -23.11 -4.35
N ILE A 170 -2.66 -24.07 -4.81
CA ILE A 170 -1.43 -23.81 -5.58
C ILE A 170 -1.70 -23.10 -6.90
N ASN A 171 -2.87 -23.37 -7.52
CA ASN A 171 -3.22 -22.75 -8.79
C ASN A 171 -3.49 -21.26 -8.63
N LYS A 172 -4.29 -20.91 -7.63
CA LYS A 172 -4.60 -19.52 -7.31
C LYS A 172 -3.38 -18.78 -6.77
N ALA A 173 -2.53 -19.45 -5.99
CA ALA A 173 -1.27 -18.87 -5.51
C ALA A 173 -0.37 -18.46 -6.68
N LEU A 174 -0.17 -19.34 -7.65
CA LEU A 174 0.61 -19.05 -8.85
C LEU A 174 0.00 -17.90 -9.66
N ASP A 175 -1.31 -17.87 -9.85
CA ASP A 175 -2.01 -16.77 -10.54
C ASP A 175 -1.78 -15.44 -9.82
N GLY A 176 -1.96 -15.40 -8.50
CA GLY A 176 -1.74 -14.20 -7.69
C GLY A 176 -0.31 -13.66 -7.80
N PHE A 177 0.71 -14.51 -7.60
CA PHE A 177 2.10 -14.09 -7.73
C PHE A 177 2.47 -13.68 -9.15
N THR A 178 1.93 -14.37 -10.16
CA THR A 178 2.15 -14.00 -11.57
C THR A 178 1.58 -12.62 -11.87
N ARG A 179 0.37 -12.31 -11.39
CA ARG A 179 -0.22 -10.97 -11.51
C ARG A 179 0.61 -9.90 -10.78
N ALA A 180 1.13 -10.24 -9.61
CA ALA A 180 2.00 -9.32 -8.85
C ALA A 180 3.24 -8.93 -9.67
N VAL A 181 3.96 -9.89 -10.27
CA VAL A 181 5.16 -9.59 -11.08
C VAL A 181 4.84 -8.97 -12.44
N GLN A 182 3.64 -9.16 -12.98
CA GLN A 182 3.20 -8.44 -14.18
C GLN A 182 3.03 -6.93 -13.92
N LEU A 183 2.63 -6.56 -12.71
CA LEU A 183 2.45 -5.17 -12.30
C LEU A 183 3.71 -4.57 -11.71
N ASP A 184 4.50 -5.37 -10.99
CA ASP A 184 5.77 -5.00 -10.37
C ASP A 184 6.84 -6.08 -10.69
N PRO A 185 7.52 -5.97 -11.84
CA PRO A 185 8.53 -6.93 -12.26
C PRO A 185 9.76 -7.04 -11.32
N GLU A 186 10.00 -6.03 -10.48
CA GLU A 186 11.13 -5.99 -9.56
C GLU A 186 10.86 -6.72 -8.23
N ASN A 187 9.65 -7.23 -8.05
CA ASN A 187 9.27 -7.98 -6.86
C ASN A 187 9.93 -9.36 -6.80
N GLY A 188 11.18 -9.41 -6.31
CA GLY A 188 11.95 -10.66 -6.19
C GLY A 188 11.31 -11.69 -5.26
N GLU A 189 10.48 -11.28 -4.28
CA GLU A 189 9.75 -12.23 -3.43
C GLU A 189 8.64 -12.95 -4.20
N ALA A 190 7.92 -12.22 -5.04
CA ALA A 190 6.89 -12.81 -5.88
C ALA A 190 7.50 -13.80 -6.88
N TRP A 191 8.63 -13.45 -7.51
CA TRP A 191 9.38 -14.37 -8.38
C TRP A 191 9.84 -15.63 -7.65
N ASN A 192 10.36 -15.50 -6.43
CA ASN A 192 10.74 -16.66 -5.61
C ASN A 192 9.54 -17.56 -5.30
N ASN A 193 8.38 -16.97 -4.96
CA ASN A 193 7.18 -17.75 -4.70
C ASN A 193 6.66 -18.46 -5.97
N ILE A 194 6.74 -17.82 -7.15
CA ILE A 194 6.44 -18.46 -8.44
C ILE A 194 7.35 -19.69 -8.65
N ALA A 195 8.65 -19.54 -8.41
CA ALA A 195 9.61 -20.62 -8.54
C ALA A 195 9.26 -21.81 -7.61
N CYS A 196 8.97 -21.52 -6.34
CA CYS A 196 8.51 -22.54 -5.39
C CYS A 196 7.23 -23.25 -5.86
N MET A 197 6.27 -22.52 -6.46
CA MET A 197 5.06 -23.14 -7.01
C MET A 197 5.37 -24.06 -8.20
N HIS A 198 6.31 -23.66 -9.06
CA HIS A 198 6.77 -24.52 -10.16
C HIS A 198 7.49 -25.77 -9.64
N MET A 199 8.30 -25.66 -8.55
CA MET A 199 8.91 -26.83 -7.90
C MET A 199 7.85 -27.80 -7.39
N ILE A 200 6.82 -27.34 -6.69
CA ILE A 200 5.70 -28.17 -6.21
C ILE A 200 5.03 -28.90 -7.38
N ARG A 201 4.94 -28.27 -8.54
CA ARG A 201 4.37 -28.83 -9.78
C ARG A 201 5.36 -29.70 -10.58
N LYS A 202 6.58 -29.90 -10.07
CA LYS A 202 7.67 -30.62 -10.74
C LYS A 202 8.09 -30.02 -12.10
N LYS A 203 7.87 -28.71 -12.28
CA LYS A 203 8.24 -27.93 -13.46
C LYS A 203 9.59 -27.22 -13.18
N ARG A 204 10.68 -28.00 -13.28
CA ARG A 204 12.01 -27.56 -12.85
C ARG A 204 12.61 -26.47 -13.72
N GLU A 205 12.40 -26.56 -15.04
CA GLU A 205 12.90 -25.53 -15.96
C GLU A 205 12.25 -24.15 -15.70
N GLU A 206 10.94 -24.12 -15.51
CA GLU A 206 10.21 -22.91 -15.19
C GLU A 206 10.61 -22.37 -13.79
N ALA A 207 10.84 -23.27 -12.82
CA ALA A 207 11.34 -22.89 -11.50
C ALA A 207 12.73 -22.26 -11.58
N PHE A 208 13.64 -22.83 -12.38
CA PHE A 208 14.99 -22.28 -12.59
C PHE A 208 14.94 -20.86 -13.15
N ILE A 209 14.13 -20.62 -14.18
CA ILE A 209 13.95 -19.29 -14.77
C ILE A 209 13.42 -18.32 -13.73
N ALA A 210 12.41 -18.69 -12.95
CA ALA A 210 11.80 -17.82 -11.95
C ALA A 210 12.76 -17.50 -10.78
N PHE A 211 13.57 -18.46 -10.31
CA PHE A 211 14.60 -18.18 -9.31
C PHE A 211 15.69 -17.25 -9.85
N LYS A 212 16.08 -17.40 -11.12
CA LYS A 212 17.03 -16.50 -11.76
C LYS A 212 16.50 -15.05 -11.78
N GLU A 213 15.22 -14.86 -12.09
CA GLU A 213 14.58 -13.53 -12.01
C GLU A 213 14.56 -13.01 -10.57
N ALA A 214 14.18 -13.84 -9.58
CA ALA A 214 14.17 -13.46 -8.17
C ALA A 214 15.52 -12.93 -7.68
N LEU A 215 16.61 -13.62 -8.06
CA LEU A 215 17.98 -13.27 -7.66
C LEU A 215 18.50 -11.98 -8.29
N LYS A 216 17.92 -11.47 -9.39
CA LYS A 216 18.26 -10.14 -9.93
C LYS A 216 17.95 -9.04 -8.93
N TYR A 217 16.86 -9.19 -8.19
CA TYR A 217 16.33 -8.16 -7.28
C TYR A 217 16.64 -8.43 -5.80
N LYS A 218 16.82 -9.70 -5.40
CA LYS A 218 17.12 -10.12 -4.02
C LYS A 218 18.38 -11.00 -3.94
N ARG A 219 19.54 -10.41 -4.18
CA ARG A 219 20.83 -11.11 -4.16
C ARG A 219 21.30 -11.54 -2.77
N ASN A 220 20.79 -10.91 -1.72
CA ASN A 220 21.27 -11.13 -0.34
C ASN A 220 20.56 -12.29 0.38
N SER A 221 19.64 -12.99 -0.27
CA SER A 221 18.91 -14.11 0.34
C SER A 221 19.63 -15.43 0.07
N TRP A 222 20.31 -15.95 1.08
CA TRP A 222 21.00 -17.24 0.97
C TRP A 222 20.02 -18.40 0.67
N GLN A 223 18.80 -18.34 1.20
CA GLN A 223 17.76 -19.33 0.93
C GLN A 223 17.36 -19.37 -0.56
N MET A 224 17.29 -18.20 -1.21
CA MET A 224 17.00 -18.15 -2.65
C MET A 224 18.15 -18.74 -3.47
N TRP A 225 19.41 -18.50 -3.06
CA TRP A 225 20.56 -19.11 -3.70
C TRP A 225 20.60 -20.62 -3.51
N GLU A 226 20.26 -21.13 -2.33
CA GLU A 226 20.17 -22.56 -2.06
C GLU A 226 19.12 -23.23 -2.97
N ASN A 227 17.89 -22.70 -3.00
CA ASN A 227 16.84 -23.20 -3.87
C ASN A 227 17.22 -23.13 -5.35
N TYR A 228 17.87 -22.04 -5.77
CA TYR A 228 18.35 -21.89 -7.14
C TYR A 228 19.40 -22.94 -7.48
N ALA A 229 20.38 -23.17 -6.59
CA ALA A 229 21.45 -24.16 -6.81
C ALA A 229 20.89 -25.59 -6.89
N GLU A 230 19.92 -25.94 -6.03
CA GLU A 230 19.23 -27.23 -6.08
C GLU A 230 18.55 -27.45 -7.43
N VAL A 231 17.79 -26.46 -7.90
CA VAL A 231 17.08 -26.57 -9.18
C VAL A 231 18.05 -26.56 -10.37
N ALA A 232 19.13 -25.77 -10.31
CA ALA A 232 20.16 -25.75 -11.35
C ALA A 232 20.84 -27.09 -11.50
N ALA A 233 21.14 -27.79 -10.39
CA ALA A 233 21.67 -29.13 -10.40
C ALA A 233 20.71 -30.13 -11.04
N ASP A 234 19.42 -30.02 -10.72
CA ASP A 234 18.36 -30.87 -11.26
C ASP A 234 18.16 -30.71 -12.78
N VAL A 235 18.33 -29.48 -13.28
CA VAL A 235 18.21 -29.15 -14.71
C VAL A 235 19.51 -29.42 -15.49
N GLY A 236 20.59 -29.79 -14.78
CA GLY A 236 21.91 -30.07 -15.39
C GLY A 236 22.69 -28.81 -15.81
N ASN A 237 22.32 -27.63 -15.26
CA ASN A 237 22.90 -26.35 -15.64
C ASN A 237 23.98 -25.90 -14.64
N PHE A 238 25.02 -26.69 -14.50
CA PHE A 238 26.12 -26.48 -13.52
C PHE A 238 26.96 -25.22 -13.78
N ALA A 239 26.99 -24.73 -15.03
CA ALA A 239 27.84 -23.57 -15.41
C ALA A 239 27.38 -22.22 -14.85
N GLN A 240 26.18 -22.13 -14.28
CA GLN A 240 25.60 -20.85 -13.78
C GLN A 240 25.61 -20.77 -12.24
N VAL A 241 26.16 -21.73 -11.52
CA VAL A 241 26.16 -21.81 -10.05
C VAL A 241 27.51 -21.40 -9.45
N GLY A 242 28.54 -21.17 -10.30
CA GLY A 242 29.87 -20.74 -9.92
C GLY A 242 30.05 -19.22 -9.84
#